data_7be2e2c7047c78ad67c9d8728b82c095
#
_entry.id   7be2e2c7047c78ad67c9d8728b82c095
#
_cell.length_a   1.000
_cell.length_b   1.000
_cell.length_c   1.000
_cell.angle_alpha   90.00
_cell.angle_beta   90.00
_cell.angle_gamma   90.00
#
_symmetry.space_group_name_H-M   'P 1'
#
loop_
_entity.id
_entity.type
_entity.pdbx_description
1 polymer ?
#
loop_
_entity_poly.entity_id
_entity_poly.type
_entity_poly.pdbx_seq_one_letter_code
_entity_poly.pdbx_strand_id
1 'polypeptide(L)'
;MIIAEFCQNHLGKRELLKAMIDSAASAGAWGAKIQTFFADDLSDNWQHKFAHYKNVELTWDDHKFFVDRCRNSGMVPLTTIYDPKYLTKLRHCGFGHVKIGSAEATREHLIRQAIMNKMEVIVSTGGREVDEIPNLPGVHCYMHCVSSYPGGVHEANLSRMFELRQRFNNRLIGFSDHTTPFSDSGHIPSFVASALGANYIEKHFTVLPRSEVKDGPVSITIEQLRRLCEFDKSTPDDKFSHLGDIPLTVIFNHGRDEVDKARERRVIRDYSLRWNI
;
A
#
# COMPACT_ATOMS: atom_id res chain seq x y z
N MET A 1 6.27 -1.35 11.29
CA MET A 1 6.63 -2.39 10.25
C MET A 1 6.52 -1.77 8.86
N ILE A 2 7.57 -1.86 8.04
CA ILE A 2 7.62 -1.23 6.71
C ILE A 2 7.29 -2.25 5.63
N ILE A 3 6.34 -1.92 4.75
CA ILE A 3 5.94 -2.71 3.57
C ILE A 3 6.46 -2.00 2.32
N ALA A 4 7.34 -2.66 1.57
CA ALA A 4 7.79 -2.20 0.26
C ALA A 4 6.75 -2.59 -0.80
N GLU A 5 6.02 -1.62 -1.35
CA GLU A 5 5.03 -1.82 -2.41
C GLU A 5 5.69 -1.82 -3.77
N PHE A 6 5.66 -2.93 -4.46
CA PHE A 6 6.25 -3.07 -5.79
C PHE A 6 5.28 -2.68 -6.91
N CYS A 7 3.98 -2.77 -6.63
CA CYS A 7 2.92 -2.46 -7.59
C CYS A 7 3.21 -3.06 -8.98
N GLN A 8 3.42 -2.23 -10.00
CA GLN A 8 3.77 -2.65 -11.37
C GLN A 8 5.24 -2.35 -11.73
N ASN A 9 6.06 -1.90 -10.77
CA ASN A 9 7.46 -1.51 -11.01
C ASN A 9 8.37 -2.68 -11.40
N HIS A 10 7.91 -3.92 -11.22
CA HIS A 10 8.59 -5.14 -11.70
C HIS A 10 8.42 -5.36 -13.22
N LEU A 11 7.58 -4.56 -13.92
CA LEU A 11 7.36 -4.62 -15.37
C LEU A 11 7.03 -6.03 -15.92
N GLY A 12 6.41 -6.91 -15.12
CA GLY A 12 6.14 -8.31 -15.48
C GLY A 12 7.38 -9.19 -15.59
N LYS A 13 8.56 -8.71 -15.18
CA LYS A 13 9.85 -9.41 -15.34
C LYS A 13 10.29 -10.05 -14.03
N ARG A 14 10.44 -11.38 -14.03
CA ARG A 14 10.88 -12.16 -12.86
C ARG A 14 12.24 -11.71 -12.31
N GLU A 15 13.19 -11.40 -13.17
CA GLU A 15 14.52 -10.95 -12.74
C GLU A 15 14.47 -9.60 -12.01
N LEU A 16 13.62 -8.70 -12.50
CA LEU A 16 13.41 -7.42 -11.85
C LEU A 16 12.67 -7.59 -10.51
N LEU A 17 11.62 -8.45 -10.50
CA LEU A 17 10.91 -8.80 -9.27
C LEU A 17 11.88 -9.37 -8.22
N LYS A 18 12.81 -10.27 -8.64
CA LYS A 18 13.87 -10.80 -7.78
C LYS A 18 14.77 -9.69 -7.23
N ALA A 19 15.25 -8.79 -8.09
CA ALA A 19 16.11 -7.68 -7.67
C ALA A 19 15.41 -6.76 -6.66
N MET A 20 14.12 -6.49 -6.86
CA MET A 20 13.30 -5.69 -5.93
C MET A 20 13.15 -6.39 -4.57
N ILE A 21 12.89 -7.70 -4.54
CA ILE A 21 12.79 -8.48 -3.30
C ILE A 21 14.12 -8.43 -2.53
N ASP A 22 15.23 -8.74 -3.20
CA ASP A 22 16.54 -8.78 -2.58
C ASP A 22 16.95 -7.40 -2.01
N SER A 23 16.65 -6.35 -2.77
CA SER A 23 16.92 -4.97 -2.36
C SER A 23 16.05 -4.54 -1.17
N ALA A 24 14.75 -4.86 -1.18
CA ALA A 24 13.85 -4.54 -0.08
C ALA A 24 14.25 -5.28 1.20
N ALA A 25 14.63 -6.55 1.10
CA ALA A 25 15.14 -7.34 2.23
C ALA A 25 16.42 -6.74 2.79
N SER A 26 17.39 -6.38 1.94
CA SER A 26 18.66 -5.77 2.37
C SER A 26 18.48 -4.38 3.02
N ALA A 27 17.40 -3.68 2.64
CA ALA A 27 17.02 -2.42 3.28
C ALA A 27 16.32 -2.61 4.63
N GLY A 28 15.96 -3.85 5.00
CA GLY A 28 15.35 -4.19 6.28
C GLY A 28 13.82 -4.08 6.31
N ALA A 29 13.16 -4.10 5.15
CA ALA A 29 11.70 -4.11 5.06
C ALA A 29 11.11 -5.34 5.78
N TRP A 30 10.00 -5.14 6.49
CA TRP A 30 9.24 -6.22 7.12
C TRP A 30 8.55 -7.10 6.09
N GLY A 31 8.01 -6.50 5.04
CA GLY A 31 7.31 -7.22 4.00
C GLY A 31 7.42 -6.57 2.63
N ALA A 32 7.12 -7.34 1.61
CA ALA A 32 7.02 -6.86 0.24
C ALA A 32 5.62 -7.14 -0.31
N LYS A 33 5.10 -6.25 -1.14
CA LYS A 33 3.75 -6.37 -1.69
C LYS A 33 3.75 -6.25 -3.21
N ILE A 34 2.98 -7.12 -3.84
CA ILE A 34 2.63 -7.08 -5.26
C ILE A 34 1.12 -6.89 -5.43
N GLN A 35 0.65 -6.81 -6.65
CA GLN A 35 -0.78 -6.81 -6.99
C GLN A 35 -1.13 -8.08 -7.77
N THR A 36 -2.22 -8.75 -7.38
CA THR A 36 -2.75 -9.90 -8.12
C THR A 36 -3.91 -9.45 -9.00
N PHE A 37 -3.67 -9.44 -10.29
CA PHE A 37 -4.66 -9.16 -11.33
C PHE A 37 -4.26 -9.91 -12.61
N PHE A 38 -5.25 -10.10 -13.49
CA PHE A 38 -5.03 -10.60 -14.84
C PHE A 38 -5.75 -9.67 -15.82
N ALA A 39 -5.10 -9.39 -16.97
CA ALA A 39 -5.63 -8.46 -17.95
C ALA A 39 -6.97 -8.93 -18.53
N ASP A 40 -7.18 -10.24 -18.59
CA ASP A 40 -8.43 -10.84 -19.07
C ASP A 40 -9.66 -10.51 -18.18
N ASP A 41 -9.43 -9.98 -16.97
CA ASP A 41 -10.50 -9.54 -16.05
C ASP A 41 -10.82 -8.04 -16.16
N LEU A 42 -10.16 -7.30 -17.05
CA LEU A 42 -10.44 -5.89 -17.24
C LEU A 42 -11.86 -5.67 -17.75
N SER A 43 -12.57 -4.72 -17.15
CA SER A 43 -13.87 -4.28 -17.63
C SER A 43 -13.77 -3.60 -19.01
N ASP A 44 -14.88 -3.55 -19.75
CA ASP A 44 -14.95 -2.95 -21.08
C ASP A 44 -14.42 -1.51 -21.09
N ASN A 45 -14.70 -0.75 -20.05
CA ASN A 45 -14.21 0.62 -19.89
C ASN A 45 -12.66 0.71 -19.79
N TRP A 46 -11.99 -0.36 -19.42
CA TRP A 46 -10.54 -0.43 -19.23
C TRP A 46 -9.83 -1.27 -20.30
N GLN A 47 -10.53 -1.82 -21.30
CA GLN A 47 -9.93 -2.62 -22.37
C GLN A 47 -8.86 -1.86 -23.16
N HIS A 48 -8.95 -0.53 -23.26
CA HIS A 48 -7.91 0.30 -23.88
C HIS A 48 -6.55 0.21 -23.15
N LYS A 49 -6.51 -0.33 -21.93
CA LYS A 49 -5.28 -0.59 -21.14
C LYS A 49 -4.84 -2.06 -21.17
N PHE A 50 -5.56 -2.94 -21.89
CA PHE A 50 -5.31 -4.39 -21.88
C PHE A 50 -3.83 -4.73 -22.14
N ALA A 51 -3.23 -4.20 -23.20
CA ALA A 51 -1.84 -4.48 -23.55
C ALA A 51 -0.87 -4.10 -22.40
N HIS A 52 -1.10 -2.97 -21.74
CA HIS A 52 -0.30 -2.57 -20.59
C HIS A 52 -0.43 -3.58 -19.44
N TYR A 53 -1.68 -3.91 -19.03
CA TYR A 53 -1.88 -4.85 -17.92
C TYR A 53 -1.36 -6.25 -18.26
N LYS A 54 -1.49 -6.69 -19.51
CA LYS A 54 -0.97 -7.99 -19.98
C LYS A 54 0.56 -8.06 -19.89
N ASN A 55 1.25 -6.96 -20.17
CA ASN A 55 2.71 -6.90 -20.07
C ASN A 55 3.23 -6.87 -18.63
N VAL A 56 2.42 -6.43 -17.68
CA VAL A 56 2.84 -6.29 -16.27
C VAL A 56 2.15 -7.29 -15.32
N GLU A 57 1.22 -8.12 -15.81
CA GLU A 57 0.65 -9.17 -14.98
C GLU A 57 1.70 -10.23 -14.62
N LEU A 58 1.58 -10.79 -13.43
CA LEU A 58 2.42 -11.88 -12.96
C LEU A 58 1.70 -13.21 -13.14
N THR A 59 2.43 -14.23 -13.61
CA THR A 59 1.91 -15.59 -13.66
C THR A 59 1.76 -16.17 -12.25
N TRP A 60 1.04 -17.28 -12.11
CA TRP A 60 0.96 -18.00 -10.83
C TRP A 60 2.31 -18.54 -10.37
N ASP A 61 3.19 -18.88 -11.29
CA ASP A 61 4.56 -19.31 -10.98
C ASP A 61 5.39 -18.13 -10.45
N ASP A 62 5.12 -16.89 -10.93
CA ASP A 62 5.75 -15.68 -10.38
C ASP A 62 5.22 -15.35 -8.99
N HIS A 63 3.93 -15.56 -8.71
CA HIS A 63 3.37 -15.43 -7.37
C HIS A 63 4.02 -16.42 -6.40
N LYS A 64 4.17 -17.69 -6.80
CA LYS A 64 4.86 -18.69 -5.98
C LYS A 64 6.33 -18.33 -5.76
N PHE A 65 7.04 -17.94 -6.82
CA PHE A 65 8.41 -17.45 -6.74
C PHE A 65 8.54 -16.26 -5.78
N PHE A 66 7.65 -15.28 -5.87
CA PHE A 66 7.63 -14.11 -4.99
C PHE A 66 7.50 -14.52 -3.53
N VAL A 67 6.55 -15.39 -3.21
CA VAL A 67 6.34 -15.89 -1.84
C VAL A 67 7.58 -16.59 -1.31
N ASP A 68 8.12 -17.54 -2.06
CA ASP A 68 9.28 -18.32 -1.64
C ASP A 68 10.50 -17.42 -1.44
N ARG A 69 10.72 -16.47 -2.35
CA ARG A 69 11.85 -15.55 -2.27
C ARG A 69 11.73 -14.59 -1.08
N CYS A 70 10.55 -14.01 -0.84
CA CYS A 70 10.30 -13.17 0.33
C CYS A 70 10.58 -13.91 1.62
N ARG A 71 10.03 -15.12 1.78
CA ARG A 71 10.22 -15.93 2.99
C ARG A 71 11.68 -16.31 3.22
N ASN A 72 12.38 -16.72 2.16
CA ASN A 72 13.80 -17.05 2.24
C ASN A 72 14.67 -15.83 2.61
N SER A 73 14.18 -14.62 2.37
CA SER A 73 14.83 -13.37 2.74
C SER A 73 14.31 -12.78 4.06
N GLY A 74 13.49 -13.53 4.82
CA GLY A 74 12.95 -13.10 6.10
C GLY A 74 11.82 -12.06 6.02
N MET A 75 11.25 -11.83 4.84
CA MET A 75 10.14 -10.90 4.64
C MET A 75 8.79 -11.60 4.55
N VAL A 76 7.75 -10.88 4.93
CA VAL A 76 6.36 -11.32 4.75
C VAL A 76 5.89 -10.98 3.33
N PRO A 77 5.39 -11.98 2.55
CA PRO A 77 4.79 -11.72 1.24
C PRO A 77 3.34 -11.24 1.39
N LEU A 78 3.00 -10.11 0.75
CA LEU A 78 1.65 -9.56 0.68
C LEU A 78 1.22 -9.39 -0.78
N THR A 79 -0.10 -9.36 -1.00
CA THR A 79 -0.64 -8.97 -2.30
C THR A 79 -1.93 -8.16 -2.16
N THR A 80 -2.13 -7.21 -3.08
CA THR A 80 -3.43 -6.55 -3.25
C THR A 80 -4.31 -7.42 -4.13
N ILE A 81 -5.57 -7.61 -3.74
CA ILE A 81 -6.56 -8.38 -4.50
C ILE A 81 -7.74 -7.52 -4.91
N TYR A 82 -8.37 -7.90 -6.01
CA TYR A 82 -9.54 -7.23 -6.57
C TYR A 82 -10.74 -8.19 -6.71
N ASP A 83 -10.48 -9.50 -6.81
CA ASP A 83 -11.50 -10.53 -7.01
C ASP A 83 -11.29 -11.68 -6.01
N PRO A 84 -12.35 -12.10 -5.28
CA PRO A 84 -12.26 -13.20 -4.32
C PRO A 84 -11.94 -14.55 -4.98
N LYS A 85 -12.17 -14.73 -6.29
CA LYS A 85 -11.87 -15.98 -7.02
C LYS A 85 -10.41 -16.42 -6.90
N TYR A 86 -9.49 -15.47 -6.63
CA TYR A 86 -8.05 -15.75 -6.52
C TYR A 86 -7.60 -16.22 -5.14
N LEU A 87 -8.41 -16.02 -4.10
CA LEU A 87 -8.02 -16.25 -2.71
C LEU A 87 -7.50 -17.66 -2.43
N THR A 88 -8.21 -18.69 -2.91
CA THR A 88 -7.78 -20.08 -2.72
C THR A 88 -6.43 -20.35 -3.36
N LYS A 89 -6.19 -19.83 -4.56
CA LYS A 89 -4.94 -20.03 -5.28
C LYS A 89 -3.79 -19.24 -4.66
N LEU A 90 -4.05 -18.03 -4.15
CA LEU A 90 -3.07 -17.25 -3.39
C LEU A 90 -2.65 -17.98 -2.11
N ARG A 91 -3.58 -18.61 -1.41
CA ARG A 91 -3.25 -19.45 -0.26
C ARG A 91 -2.34 -20.62 -0.66
N HIS A 92 -2.63 -21.30 -1.76
CA HIS A 92 -1.77 -22.37 -2.26
C HIS A 92 -0.37 -21.89 -2.67
N CYS A 93 -0.25 -20.65 -3.19
CA CYS A 93 1.05 -20.00 -3.39
C CYS A 93 1.78 -19.70 -2.09
N GLY A 94 1.04 -19.62 -0.97
CA GLY A 94 1.59 -19.39 0.36
C GLY A 94 1.39 -17.97 0.89
N PHE A 95 0.57 -17.11 0.27
CA PHE A 95 0.24 -15.82 0.87
C PHE A 95 -0.57 -16.02 2.16
N GLY A 96 -0.20 -15.27 3.19
CA GLY A 96 -0.97 -15.16 4.44
C GLY A 96 -1.63 -13.79 4.61
N HIS A 97 -1.18 -12.78 3.87
CA HIS A 97 -1.66 -11.40 3.97
C HIS A 97 -2.20 -10.92 2.63
N VAL A 98 -3.35 -10.26 2.68
CA VAL A 98 -3.93 -9.59 1.50
C VAL A 98 -4.34 -8.17 1.84
N LYS A 99 -4.20 -7.28 0.86
CA LYS A 99 -4.69 -5.92 0.96
C LYS A 99 -5.90 -5.72 0.04
N ILE A 100 -6.91 -5.05 0.56
CA ILE A 100 -8.04 -4.52 -0.19
C ILE A 100 -7.75 -3.06 -0.47
N GLY A 101 -7.73 -2.67 -1.73
CA GLY A 101 -7.46 -1.29 -2.15
C GLY A 101 -8.58 -0.33 -1.72
N SER A 102 -8.28 0.97 -1.71
CA SER A 102 -9.27 2.00 -1.35
C SER A 102 -10.50 1.99 -2.26
N ALA A 103 -10.34 1.60 -3.52
CA ALA A 103 -11.44 1.47 -4.48
C ALA A 103 -12.43 0.38 -4.07
N GLU A 104 -11.93 -0.69 -3.46
CA GLU A 104 -12.71 -1.86 -3.03
C GLU A 104 -13.04 -1.84 -1.52
N ALA A 105 -12.67 -0.79 -0.78
CA ALA A 105 -12.79 -0.73 0.69
C ALA A 105 -14.23 -0.92 1.21
N THR A 106 -15.24 -0.61 0.42
CA THR A 106 -16.66 -0.79 0.76
C THR A 106 -17.26 -2.11 0.27
N ARG A 107 -16.47 -2.95 -0.41
CA ARG A 107 -16.92 -4.25 -0.92
C ARG A 107 -16.86 -5.31 0.18
N GLU A 108 -17.85 -5.30 1.07
CA GLU A 108 -17.90 -6.24 2.20
C GLU A 108 -17.74 -7.70 1.78
N HIS A 109 -18.33 -8.09 0.65
CA HIS A 109 -18.22 -9.47 0.17
C HIS A 109 -16.77 -9.87 -0.04
N LEU A 110 -15.96 -9.03 -0.72
CA LEU A 110 -14.53 -9.29 -0.95
C LEU A 110 -13.77 -9.42 0.37
N ILE A 111 -14.02 -8.50 1.32
CA ILE A 111 -13.37 -8.51 2.64
C ILE A 111 -13.73 -9.78 3.41
N ARG A 112 -15.03 -10.13 3.46
CA ARG A 112 -15.52 -11.34 4.14
C ARG A 112 -14.94 -12.61 3.53
N GLN A 113 -14.88 -12.71 2.20
CA GLN A 113 -14.26 -13.84 1.52
C GLN A 113 -12.78 -13.98 1.86
N ALA A 114 -12.04 -12.87 1.94
CA ALA A 114 -10.63 -12.90 2.36
C ALA A 114 -10.48 -13.39 3.79
N ILE A 115 -11.31 -12.92 4.73
CA ILE A 115 -11.33 -13.38 6.12
C ILE A 115 -11.67 -14.89 6.21
N MET A 116 -12.70 -15.34 5.49
CA MET A 116 -13.11 -16.76 5.47
C MET A 116 -12.00 -17.67 4.91
N ASN A 117 -11.20 -17.15 3.97
CA ASN A 117 -10.01 -17.84 3.48
C ASN A 117 -8.81 -17.74 4.45
N LYS A 118 -9.02 -17.30 5.70
CA LYS A 118 -8.00 -17.18 6.75
C LYS A 118 -6.79 -16.33 6.33
N MET A 119 -7.05 -15.25 5.60
CA MET A 119 -6.06 -14.23 5.29
C MET A 119 -6.04 -13.16 6.38
N GLU A 120 -4.85 -12.64 6.68
CA GLU A 120 -4.69 -11.39 7.42
C GLU A 120 -5.05 -10.23 6.48
N VAL A 121 -6.21 -9.61 6.72
CA VAL A 121 -6.79 -8.65 5.78
C VAL A 121 -6.45 -7.22 6.19
N ILE A 122 -5.81 -6.49 5.27
CA ILE A 122 -5.54 -5.05 5.39
C ILE A 122 -6.52 -4.31 4.48
N VAL A 123 -7.23 -3.30 5.00
CA VAL A 123 -8.19 -2.49 4.23
C VAL A 123 -7.69 -1.06 4.14
N SER A 124 -7.40 -0.58 2.93
CA SER A 124 -7.08 0.83 2.67
C SER A 124 -8.34 1.70 2.66
N THR A 125 -8.23 2.94 3.14
CA THR A 125 -9.38 3.81 3.43
C THR A 125 -9.36 5.14 2.68
N GLY A 126 -8.53 5.26 1.64
CA GLY A 126 -8.40 6.51 0.86
C GLY A 126 -9.69 6.89 0.14
N GLY A 127 -9.96 8.20 0.09
CA GLY A 127 -11.12 8.76 -0.60
C GLY A 127 -12.48 8.35 -0.01
N ARG A 128 -12.53 7.77 1.20
CA ARG A 128 -13.72 7.34 1.90
C ARG A 128 -13.88 8.09 3.21
N GLU A 129 -15.10 8.38 3.62
CA GLU A 129 -15.36 8.80 5.00
C GLU A 129 -15.22 7.59 5.94
N VAL A 130 -14.94 7.83 7.22
CA VAL A 130 -14.66 6.74 8.16
C VAL A 130 -15.89 5.84 8.39
N ASP A 131 -17.08 6.41 8.32
CA ASP A 131 -18.36 5.71 8.48
C ASP A 131 -18.78 4.90 7.26
N GLU A 132 -18.25 5.22 6.07
CA GLU A 132 -18.46 4.42 4.85
C GLU A 132 -17.70 3.08 4.87
N ILE A 133 -16.68 2.96 5.75
CA ILE A 133 -15.82 1.79 5.78
C ILE A 133 -16.43 0.72 6.69
N PRO A 134 -16.63 -0.52 6.18
CA PRO A 134 -17.21 -1.59 6.98
C PRO A 134 -16.34 -1.96 8.17
N ASN A 135 -16.91 -1.97 9.37
CA ASN A 135 -16.24 -2.48 10.57
C ASN A 135 -16.52 -3.98 10.71
N LEU A 136 -15.70 -4.81 10.07
CA LEU A 136 -15.89 -6.25 10.02
C LEU A 136 -14.99 -6.98 11.02
N PRO A 137 -15.55 -7.90 11.83
CA PRO A 137 -14.75 -8.81 12.62
C PRO A 137 -13.80 -9.61 11.72
N GLY A 138 -12.51 -9.69 12.09
CA GLY A 138 -11.50 -10.41 11.32
C GLY A 138 -10.66 -9.54 10.37
N VAL A 139 -10.99 -8.27 10.16
CA VAL A 139 -10.05 -7.34 9.54
C VAL A 139 -8.86 -7.15 10.47
N HIS A 140 -7.65 -7.35 9.96
CA HIS A 140 -6.42 -7.26 10.72
C HIS A 140 -5.96 -5.81 10.91
N CYS A 141 -6.00 -5.01 9.84
CA CYS A 141 -5.54 -3.62 9.85
C CYS A 141 -6.40 -2.73 8.94
N TYR A 142 -6.72 -1.52 9.41
CA TYR A 142 -7.21 -0.44 8.57
C TYR A 142 -6.07 0.53 8.29
N MET A 143 -5.88 0.88 7.02
CA MET A 143 -4.73 1.65 6.58
C MET A 143 -5.17 2.98 5.99
N HIS A 144 -4.85 4.07 6.71
CA HIS A 144 -5.03 5.40 6.15
C HIS A 144 -4.24 5.55 4.86
N CYS A 145 -4.83 6.13 3.86
CA CYS A 145 -4.12 6.57 2.68
C CYS A 145 -4.81 7.78 2.04
N VAL A 146 -4.04 8.57 1.32
CA VAL A 146 -4.54 9.65 0.47
C VAL A 146 -4.46 9.19 -0.97
N SER A 147 -5.58 9.31 -1.70
CA SER A 147 -5.69 8.82 -3.08
C SER A 147 -5.28 9.86 -4.14
N SER A 148 -4.52 10.90 -3.74
CA SER A 148 -3.76 11.75 -4.66
C SER A 148 -2.49 11.03 -5.10
N TYR A 149 -2.20 11.01 -6.40
CA TYR A 149 -1.11 10.25 -6.97
C TYR A 149 -0.34 11.07 -8.03
N PRO A 150 0.82 11.66 -7.70
CA PRO A 150 1.42 11.78 -6.38
C PRO A 150 0.68 12.76 -5.47
N GLY A 151 0.79 12.56 -4.15
CA GLY A 151 0.32 13.49 -3.15
C GLY A 151 1.42 14.45 -2.68
N GLY A 152 1.02 15.63 -2.19
CA GLY A 152 1.91 16.54 -1.47
C GLY A 152 2.04 16.15 0.00
N VAL A 153 3.13 16.58 0.67
CA VAL A 153 3.34 16.33 2.10
C VAL A 153 2.18 16.89 2.94
N HIS A 154 1.68 18.07 2.57
CA HIS A 154 0.56 18.75 3.22
C HIS A 154 -0.79 18.02 3.05
N GLU A 155 -0.89 17.10 2.09
CA GLU A 155 -2.10 16.30 1.84
C GLU A 155 -2.12 15.01 2.67
N ALA A 156 -1.05 14.69 3.41
CA ALA A 156 -0.91 13.41 4.13
C ALA A 156 -2.00 13.17 5.18
N ASN A 157 -2.56 14.23 5.78
CA ASN A 157 -3.70 14.19 6.71
C ASN A 157 -3.61 13.07 7.77
N LEU A 158 -2.49 13.00 8.48
CA LEU A 158 -2.24 11.93 9.44
C LEU A 158 -3.18 11.95 10.67
N SER A 159 -3.89 13.06 10.92
CA SER A 159 -4.94 13.11 11.94
C SER A 159 -6.01 12.04 11.75
N ARG A 160 -6.25 11.63 10.51
CA ARG A 160 -7.20 10.57 10.19
C ARG A 160 -6.82 9.20 10.80
N MET A 161 -5.55 8.97 11.10
CA MET A 161 -5.16 7.75 11.82
C MET A 161 -5.78 7.68 13.22
N PHE A 162 -6.00 8.81 13.88
CA PHE A 162 -6.68 8.85 15.18
C PHE A 162 -8.18 8.56 15.06
N GLU A 163 -8.83 9.08 14.00
CA GLU A 163 -10.23 8.78 13.70
C GLU A 163 -10.43 7.28 13.44
N LEU A 164 -9.52 6.68 12.64
CA LEU A 164 -9.54 5.24 12.38
C LEU A 164 -9.32 4.43 13.67
N ARG A 165 -8.43 4.87 14.58
CA ARG A 165 -8.24 4.21 15.89
C ARG A 165 -9.50 4.28 16.76
N GLN A 166 -10.19 5.38 16.76
CA GLN A 166 -11.46 5.54 17.50
C GLN A 166 -12.55 4.65 16.91
N ARG A 167 -12.68 4.61 15.58
CA ARG A 167 -13.73 3.86 14.88
C ARG A 167 -13.49 2.36 14.91
N PHE A 168 -12.24 1.93 14.77
CA PHE A 168 -11.84 0.52 14.65
C PHE A 168 -10.98 0.11 15.85
N ASN A 169 -11.43 0.44 17.06
CA ASN A 169 -10.76 0.06 18.28
C ASN A 169 -10.44 -1.46 18.27
N ASN A 170 -9.32 -1.85 18.82
CA ASN A 170 -8.78 -3.23 18.77
C ASN A 170 -8.32 -3.72 17.38
N ARG A 171 -8.17 -2.82 16.40
CA ARG A 171 -7.54 -3.14 15.11
C ARG A 171 -6.22 -2.39 14.97
N LEU A 172 -5.31 -2.98 14.20
CA LEU A 172 -4.09 -2.28 13.82
C LEU A 172 -4.43 -1.14 12.87
N ILE A 173 -3.70 -0.03 12.99
CA ILE A 173 -3.84 1.12 12.10
C ILE A 173 -2.51 1.35 11.39
N GLY A 174 -2.57 1.45 10.07
CA GLY A 174 -1.41 1.70 9.21
C GLY A 174 -1.55 2.99 8.40
N PHE A 175 -0.49 3.29 7.66
CA PHE A 175 -0.43 4.41 6.71
C PHE A 175 0.16 3.93 5.38
N SER A 176 -0.54 4.18 4.26
CA SER A 176 -0.05 3.96 2.90
C SER A 176 0.27 5.32 2.29
N ASP A 177 1.56 5.58 2.11
CA ASP A 177 2.10 6.89 1.75
C ASP A 177 2.32 7.02 0.25
N HIS A 178 1.56 7.92 -0.39
CA HIS A 178 1.67 8.26 -1.80
C HIS A 178 2.31 9.65 -2.05
N THR A 179 2.99 10.20 -1.05
CA THR A 179 3.70 11.47 -1.24
C THR A 179 4.93 11.28 -2.13
N THR A 180 5.24 12.34 -2.89
CA THR A 180 6.40 12.32 -3.78
C THR A 180 7.71 12.36 -2.97
N PRO A 181 8.67 11.47 -3.24
CA PRO A 181 9.94 11.40 -2.51
C PRO A 181 11.06 12.24 -3.16
N PHE A 182 10.73 13.22 -3.99
CA PHE A 182 11.74 13.98 -4.73
C PHE A 182 12.51 15.02 -3.89
N SER A 183 12.05 15.33 -2.69
CA SER A 183 12.75 16.21 -1.74
C SER A 183 13.06 15.45 -0.46
N ASP A 184 13.98 15.95 0.35
CA ASP A 184 14.25 15.39 1.68
C ASP A 184 13.00 15.39 2.57
N SER A 185 12.08 16.32 2.32
CA SER A 185 10.79 16.37 3.00
C SER A 185 9.77 15.30 2.56
N GLY A 186 9.99 14.65 1.41
CA GLY A 186 9.03 13.68 0.84
C GLY A 186 8.84 12.39 1.65
N HIS A 187 9.68 12.14 2.66
CA HIS A 187 9.56 11.00 3.58
C HIS A 187 8.93 11.39 4.91
N ILE A 188 8.77 12.68 5.17
CA ILE A 188 8.29 13.19 6.46
C ILE A 188 6.97 12.52 6.86
N PRO A 189 5.94 12.35 5.98
CA PRO A 189 4.70 11.72 6.39
C PRO A 189 4.89 10.28 6.90
N SER A 190 5.74 9.48 6.25
CA SER A 190 6.06 8.11 6.69
C SER A 190 6.79 8.10 8.04
N PHE A 191 7.75 9.00 8.26
CA PHE A 191 8.46 9.12 9.55
C PHE A 191 7.50 9.55 10.66
N VAL A 192 6.68 10.57 10.42
CA VAL A 192 5.69 11.03 11.40
C VAL A 192 4.66 9.94 11.69
N ALA A 193 4.16 9.23 10.68
CA ALA A 193 3.24 8.11 10.90
C ALA A 193 3.86 7.01 11.78
N SER A 194 5.17 6.72 11.58
CA SER A 194 5.91 5.78 12.44
C SER A 194 6.01 6.29 13.88
N ALA A 195 6.36 7.56 14.08
CA ALA A 195 6.43 8.17 15.41
C ALA A 195 5.05 8.21 16.11
N LEU A 196 3.97 8.37 15.35
CA LEU A 196 2.59 8.30 15.83
C LEU A 196 2.11 6.86 16.09
N GLY A 197 2.98 5.86 15.93
CA GLY A 197 2.68 4.47 16.22
C GLY A 197 1.82 3.79 15.15
N ALA A 198 2.00 4.13 13.87
CA ALA A 198 1.47 3.31 12.78
C ALA A 198 2.01 1.89 12.87
N ASN A 199 1.13 0.89 12.84
CA ASN A 199 1.54 -0.51 12.90
C ASN A 199 2.21 -0.95 11.60
N TYR A 200 1.68 -0.48 10.46
CA TYR A 200 2.23 -0.68 9.13
C TYR A 200 2.41 0.66 8.42
N ILE A 201 3.51 0.79 7.72
CA ILE A 201 3.75 1.88 6.77
C ILE A 201 4.07 1.25 5.43
N GLU A 202 3.28 1.58 4.43
CA GLU A 202 3.47 1.12 3.07
C GLU A 202 3.99 2.25 2.20
N LYS A 203 5.04 1.98 1.44
CA LYS A 203 5.63 2.94 0.51
C LYS A 203 5.99 2.24 -0.80
N HIS A 204 5.65 2.87 -1.94
CA HIS A 204 6.08 2.37 -3.24
C HIS A 204 7.59 2.35 -3.36
N PHE A 205 8.11 1.30 -3.97
CA PHE A 205 9.54 1.03 -4.06
C PHE A 205 9.94 0.65 -5.49
N THR A 206 11.12 1.08 -5.92
CA THR A 206 11.71 0.68 -7.20
C THR A 206 13.23 0.59 -7.11
N VAL A 207 13.80 -0.32 -7.90
CA VAL A 207 15.25 -0.43 -8.13
C VAL A 207 15.67 0.20 -9.46
N LEU A 208 14.68 0.59 -10.28
CA LEU A 208 14.91 1.29 -11.54
C LEU A 208 14.84 2.80 -11.34
N PRO A 209 15.39 3.59 -12.27
CA PRO A 209 15.14 5.02 -12.34
C PRO A 209 13.62 5.30 -12.30
N ARG A 210 13.21 6.27 -11.50
CA ARG A 210 11.78 6.60 -11.33
C ARG A 210 11.07 6.96 -12.63
N SER A 211 11.81 7.53 -13.58
CA SER A 211 11.28 7.87 -14.92
C SER A 211 10.94 6.64 -15.78
N GLU A 212 11.43 5.47 -15.42
CA GLU A 212 11.24 4.24 -16.19
C GLU A 212 10.08 3.37 -15.70
N VAL A 213 9.46 3.75 -14.59
CA VAL A 213 8.37 2.99 -13.98
C VAL A 213 7.14 3.85 -13.76
N LYS A 214 5.96 3.25 -13.89
CA LYS A 214 4.68 3.94 -13.81
C LYS A 214 4.46 4.61 -12.44
N ASP A 215 4.79 3.90 -11.35
CA ASP A 215 4.63 4.40 -9.98
C ASP A 215 5.89 5.12 -9.47
N GLY A 216 6.80 5.45 -10.38
CA GLY A 216 8.04 6.17 -10.07
C GLY A 216 7.85 7.48 -9.30
N PRO A 217 6.86 8.33 -9.63
CA PRO A 217 6.61 9.58 -8.91
C PRO A 217 6.38 9.42 -7.40
N VAL A 218 5.92 8.26 -6.95
CA VAL A 218 5.66 7.96 -5.52
C VAL A 218 6.62 6.92 -4.94
N SER A 219 7.51 6.37 -5.77
CA SER A 219 8.42 5.29 -5.38
C SER A 219 9.70 5.82 -4.74
N ILE A 220 10.13 5.15 -3.68
CA ILE A 220 11.41 5.40 -3.00
C ILE A 220 12.50 4.48 -3.54
N THR A 221 13.75 4.90 -3.37
CA THR A 221 14.95 4.12 -3.68
C THR A 221 15.29 3.17 -2.53
N ILE A 222 16.27 2.28 -2.75
CA ILE A 222 16.76 1.37 -1.71
C ILE A 222 17.32 2.13 -0.50
N GLU A 223 18.02 3.23 -0.73
CA GLU A 223 18.59 4.03 0.34
C GLU A 223 17.51 4.72 1.18
N GLN A 224 16.50 5.25 0.52
CA GLN A 224 15.35 5.86 1.18
C GLN A 224 14.54 4.82 1.99
N LEU A 225 14.38 3.62 1.43
CA LEU A 225 13.71 2.50 2.13
C LEU A 225 14.51 2.09 3.38
N ARG A 226 15.85 2.00 3.28
CA ARG A 226 16.72 1.66 4.41
C ARG A 226 16.57 2.67 5.54
N ARG A 227 16.64 3.96 5.24
CA ARG A 227 16.43 5.03 6.22
C ARG A 227 15.09 4.93 6.92
N LEU A 228 14.02 4.64 6.15
CA LEU A 228 12.69 4.47 6.73
C LEU A 228 12.62 3.24 7.65
N CYS A 229 13.24 2.13 7.26
CA CYS A 229 13.30 0.91 8.08
C CYS A 229 14.11 1.11 9.37
N GLU A 230 15.23 1.83 9.29
CA GLU A 230 16.06 2.17 10.45
C GLU A 230 15.29 3.08 11.40
N PHE A 231 14.67 4.13 10.88
CA PHE A 231 13.83 5.03 11.67
C PHE A 231 12.67 4.30 12.34
N ASP A 232 11.98 3.40 11.62
CA ASP A 232 10.85 2.65 12.20
C ASP A 232 11.27 1.78 13.40
N LYS A 233 12.52 1.30 13.42
CA LYS A 233 13.11 0.48 14.51
C LYS A 233 13.67 1.29 15.66
N SER A 234 13.87 2.60 15.51
CA SER A 234 14.44 3.43 16.56
C SER A 234 13.47 3.64 17.73
N THR A 235 13.99 4.07 18.87
CA THR A 235 13.16 4.32 20.06
C THR A 235 12.20 5.50 19.83
N PRO A 236 11.10 5.62 20.58
CA PRO A 236 10.22 6.78 20.50
C PRO A 236 10.98 8.11 20.68
N ASP A 237 11.90 8.18 21.64
CA ASP A 237 12.67 9.39 21.91
C ASP A 237 13.57 9.77 20.73
N ASP A 238 14.24 8.78 20.11
CA ASP A 238 15.05 9.00 18.90
C ASP A 238 14.19 9.46 17.73
N LYS A 239 12.98 8.89 17.56
CA LYS A 239 12.04 9.31 16.51
C LYS A 239 11.66 10.76 16.67
N PHE A 240 11.27 11.17 17.87
CA PHE A 240 10.88 12.56 18.14
C PHE A 240 12.09 13.51 18.00
N SER A 241 13.27 13.13 18.47
CA SER A 241 14.49 13.93 18.29
C SER A 241 14.86 14.10 16.81
N HIS A 242 14.69 13.04 15.99
CA HIS A 242 14.96 13.10 14.54
C HIS A 242 13.96 13.98 13.79
N LEU A 243 12.71 14.01 14.21
CA LEU A 243 11.69 14.86 13.60
C LEU A 243 11.94 16.35 13.90
N GLY A 244 12.60 16.66 15.03
CA GLY A 244 12.99 18.02 15.38
C GLY A 244 11.84 19.03 15.28
N ASP A 245 12.15 20.20 14.71
CA ASP A 245 11.22 21.32 14.53
C ASP A 245 10.35 21.20 13.26
N ILE A 246 10.12 19.98 12.73
CA ILE A 246 9.24 19.83 11.58
C ILE A 246 7.86 20.40 11.95
N PRO A 247 7.33 21.36 11.16
CA PRO A 247 6.00 21.89 11.41
C PRO A 247 4.93 20.80 11.21
N LEU A 248 4.63 20.05 12.26
CA LEU A 248 3.65 18.94 12.20
C LEU A 248 2.26 19.41 11.76
N THR A 249 1.95 20.71 11.94
CA THR A 249 0.71 21.33 11.45
C THR A 249 0.50 21.17 9.95
N VAL A 250 1.58 21.06 9.17
CA VAL A 250 1.51 20.84 7.72
C VAL A 250 1.03 19.41 7.39
N ILE A 251 1.26 18.47 8.29
CA ILE A 251 0.96 17.03 8.11
C ILE A 251 -0.39 16.67 8.74
N PHE A 252 -0.78 17.40 9.80
CA PHE A 252 -2.07 17.28 10.48
C PHE A 252 -3.08 18.24 9.89
N ASN A 253 -3.38 18.11 8.60
CA ASN A 253 -4.40 18.94 8.00
C ASN A 253 -5.79 18.39 8.37
N HIS A 254 -6.50 19.11 9.26
CA HIS A 254 -7.85 18.78 9.68
C HIS A 254 -8.94 19.20 8.68
N GLY A 255 -8.57 19.94 7.64
CA GLY A 255 -9.49 20.51 6.67
C GLY A 255 -9.06 20.27 5.25
N ARG A 256 -9.25 19.04 4.75
CA ARG A 256 -9.22 18.83 3.31
C ARG A 256 -10.45 19.54 2.74
N ASP A 257 -10.21 20.41 1.75
CA ASP A 257 -11.34 21.07 1.13
C ASP A 257 -12.21 20.08 0.33
N GLU A 258 -13.44 20.49 0.00
CA GLU A 258 -14.37 19.63 -0.75
C GLU A 258 -13.88 19.32 -2.16
N VAL A 259 -12.98 20.11 -2.72
CA VAL A 259 -12.37 19.88 -4.04
C VAL A 259 -11.41 18.69 -3.97
N ASP A 260 -10.56 18.62 -2.93
CA ASP A 260 -9.64 17.51 -2.71
C ASP A 260 -10.40 16.22 -2.46
N LYS A 261 -11.44 16.26 -1.64
CA LYS A 261 -12.32 15.10 -1.40
C LYS A 261 -13.02 14.64 -2.68
N ALA A 262 -13.54 15.56 -3.48
CA ALA A 262 -14.20 15.24 -4.74
C ALA A 262 -13.22 14.63 -5.76
N ARG A 263 -11.98 15.13 -5.83
CA ARG A 263 -10.92 14.60 -6.68
C ARG A 263 -10.59 13.15 -6.31
N GLU A 264 -10.39 12.86 -5.03
CA GLU A 264 -10.12 11.51 -4.56
C GLU A 264 -11.27 10.54 -4.81
N ARG A 265 -12.51 10.96 -4.54
CA ARG A 265 -13.71 10.14 -4.83
C ARG A 265 -13.82 9.80 -6.30
N ARG A 266 -13.46 10.73 -7.21
CA ARG A 266 -13.41 10.45 -8.65
C ARG A 266 -12.39 9.35 -8.95
N VAL A 267 -11.16 9.47 -8.45
CA VAL A 267 -10.09 8.47 -8.65
C VAL A 267 -10.56 7.10 -8.14
N ILE A 268 -11.09 7.03 -6.91
CA ILE A 268 -11.59 5.80 -6.30
C ILE A 268 -12.70 5.17 -7.15
N ARG A 269 -13.66 5.98 -7.61
CA ARG A 269 -14.75 5.49 -8.47
C ARG A 269 -14.23 4.91 -9.78
N ASP A 270 -13.32 5.61 -10.45
CA ASP A 270 -12.78 5.16 -11.73
C ASP A 270 -12.01 3.84 -11.56
N TYR A 271 -11.24 3.69 -10.48
CA TYR A 271 -10.54 2.44 -10.19
C TYR A 271 -11.46 1.29 -9.76
N SER A 272 -12.58 1.58 -9.08
CA SER A 272 -13.56 0.53 -8.69
C SER A 272 -14.26 -0.13 -9.88
N LEU A 273 -14.28 0.55 -11.03
CA LEU A 273 -14.86 0.04 -12.29
C LEU A 273 -13.85 -0.68 -13.17
N ARG A 274 -12.60 -0.86 -12.71
CA ARG A 274 -11.51 -1.39 -13.54
C ARG A 274 -11.67 -2.87 -13.89
N TRP A 275 -12.25 -3.66 -13.01
CA TRP A 275 -12.32 -5.11 -13.15
C TRP A 275 -13.76 -5.59 -13.34
N ASN A 276 -13.94 -6.65 -14.15
CA ASN A 276 -15.21 -7.35 -14.29
C ASN A 276 -15.40 -8.32 -13.12
N ILE A 277 -15.93 -7.80 -12.00
CA ILE A 277 -16.08 -8.54 -10.74
C ILE A 277 -17.37 -8.17 -10.00
#